data_633fd3875eaa967a2eda825fbfd1e9ee
#
_entry.id   633fd3875eaa967a2eda825fbfd1e9ee
#
_cell.length_a   1.000
_cell.length_b   1.000
_cell.length_c   1.000
_cell.angle_alpha   90.00
_cell.angle_beta   90.00
_cell.angle_gamma   90.00
#
_symmetry.space_group_name_H-M   'P 1'
#
loop_
_entity.id
_entity.type
_entity.pdbx_description
1 polymer ?
#
loop_
_entity_poly.entity_id
_entity_poly.type
_entity_poly.pdbx_seq_one_letter_code
_entity_poly.pdbx_strand_id
1 'polypeptide(L)'
;MRISLGLLATASAAAARSIPHPPQSGRANCVQSLVPVHASATNFNLTGLDPTKPVPLKADVPVSGRFTVEVHFCAPTARRAAHADTLLVMAPGATYNTLYWDLPLQPETYSFVRLANSQGFATLSIARVGDGLSSRPDPINVLQLPIQVAAQVEILKLAREGKIPGFRGRFRNVVGIGHSLSSAILNGVIVEAPQVIDAAIFTGYGHADPSNMLFPTTGFGFIPANEAGIPRFRNLPDGYLTTQNITSRTVFYGPPGTFDPDVLAFDEAHKDTVSIGEFNTLFTSSVAAPRFRGPVLTVDGAFDTSFCPTQACDTLAREAQFYPNARSVEFVVIQGSGHDLNLHLTAPGFFQTLLSWIVRHGF
;
A
#
# COMPACT_ATOMS: atom_id res chain seq x y z
N MET A 1 42.88 -19.75 -8.88
CA MET A 1 41.57 -19.71 -9.52
C MET A 1 40.55 -20.19 -8.48
N ARG A 2 39.92 -19.25 -7.76
CA ARG A 2 38.91 -19.57 -6.74
C ARG A 2 37.54 -19.30 -7.36
N ILE A 3 36.77 -20.34 -7.52
CA ILE A 3 35.42 -20.30 -8.02
C ILE A 3 34.52 -19.96 -6.81
N SER A 4 33.97 -18.73 -6.79
CA SER A 4 32.94 -18.36 -5.83
C SER A 4 31.60 -18.98 -6.30
N LEU A 5 31.14 -20.00 -5.59
CA LEU A 5 29.75 -20.47 -5.74
C LEU A 5 28.83 -19.44 -5.08
N GLY A 6 28.12 -18.66 -5.90
CA GLY A 6 27.02 -17.87 -5.42
C GLY A 6 25.86 -18.79 -5.02
N LEU A 7 25.49 -18.78 -3.74
CA LEU A 7 24.26 -19.44 -3.28
C LEU A 7 23.06 -18.66 -3.83
N LEU A 8 22.41 -19.20 -4.85
CA LEU A 8 21.06 -18.80 -5.22
C LEU A 8 20.10 -19.33 -4.15
N ALA A 9 19.61 -18.48 -3.28
CA ALA A 9 18.53 -18.83 -2.36
C ALA A 9 17.24 -19.00 -3.16
N THR A 10 16.90 -20.23 -3.50
CA THR A 10 15.58 -20.56 -4.06
C THR A 10 14.57 -20.55 -2.93
N ALA A 11 13.72 -19.53 -2.88
CA ALA A 11 12.60 -19.46 -1.95
C ALA A 11 11.60 -20.58 -2.27
N SER A 12 11.62 -21.64 -1.48
CA SER A 12 10.59 -22.67 -1.51
C SER A 12 9.31 -22.09 -0.88
N ALA A 13 8.28 -21.89 -1.68
CA ALA A 13 6.98 -21.43 -1.20
C ALA A 13 6.32 -22.56 -0.40
N ALA A 14 6.41 -22.52 0.91
CA ALA A 14 5.56 -23.32 1.77
C ALA A 14 4.13 -22.78 1.66
N ALA A 15 3.23 -23.57 1.07
CA ALA A 15 1.81 -23.24 0.98
C ALA A 15 1.16 -23.27 2.38
N ALA A 16 1.15 -22.14 3.05
CA ALA A 16 0.31 -21.95 4.24
C ALA A 16 -1.15 -21.97 3.79
N ARG A 17 -1.95 -22.91 4.31
CA ARG A 17 -3.40 -22.91 4.09
C ARG A 17 -4.00 -21.66 4.72
N SER A 18 -4.41 -20.70 3.88
CA SER A 18 -5.08 -19.49 4.29
C SER A 18 -6.47 -19.80 4.83
N ILE A 19 -6.81 -19.26 6.00
CA ILE A 19 -8.19 -19.17 6.44
C ILE A 19 -8.83 -18.06 5.59
N PRO A 20 -9.97 -18.29 4.94
CA PRO A 20 -10.60 -17.28 4.11
C PRO A 20 -10.94 -16.05 4.95
N HIS A 21 -10.50 -14.86 4.49
CA HIS A 21 -11.15 -13.63 4.90
C HIS A 21 -12.62 -13.70 4.46
N PRO A 22 -13.56 -13.05 5.17
CA PRO A 22 -14.92 -12.98 4.70
C PRO A 22 -14.91 -12.47 3.25
N PRO A 23 -15.69 -13.07 2.33
CA PRO A 23 -15.70 -12.67 0.93
C PRO A 23 -16.06 -11.19 0.86
N GLN A 24 -15.13 -10.38 0.35
CA GLN A 24 -15.24 -8.92 0.34
C GLN A 24 -16.35 -8.39 -0.53
N SER A 25 -16.90 -9.15 -1.42
CA SER A 25 -18.00 -8.66 -2.23
C SER A 25 -18.92 -9.79 -2.66
N GLY A 26 -20.09 -9.81 -2.08
CA GLY A 26 -21.27 -10.37 -2.75
C GLY A 26 -21.72 -9.49 -3.93
N ARG A 27 -20.86 -8.58 -4.42
CA ARG A 27 -21.17 -7.69 -5.55
C ARG A 27 -20.94 -8.42 -6.85
N ALA A 28 -21.98 -8.50 -7.66
CA ALA A 28 -21.96 -9.19 -8.96
C ALA A 28 -20.92 -8.61 -9.97
N ASN A 29 -20.37 -7.42 -9.69
CA ASN A 29 -19.40 -6.73 -10.55
C ASN A 29 -17.95 -6.86 -10.06
N CYS A 30 -17.67 -7.62 -9.00
CA CYS A 30 -16.34 -7.78 -8.44
C CYS A 30 -15.83 -9.22 -8.58
N VAL A 31 -14.53 -9.36 -8.83
CA VAL A 31 -13.82 -10.64 -8.92
C VAL A 31 -12.56 -10.58 -8.07
N GLN A 32 -12.44 -11.51 -7.13
CA GLN A 32 -11.23 -11.77 -6.38
C GLN A 32 -10.38 -12.79 -7.13
N SER A 33 -9.08 -12.56 -7.23
CA SER A 33 -8.15 -13.45 -7.92
C SER A 33 -6.79 -13.47 -7.25
N LEU A 34 -6.08 -14.57 -7.44
CA LEU A 34 -4.69 -14.74 -7.05
C LEU A 34 -3.83 -14.69 -8.33
N VAL A 35 -3.06 -13.62 -8.49
CA VAL A 35 -2.29 -13.34 -9.70
C VAL A 35 -0.83 -13.72 -9.47
N PRO A 36 -0.29 -14.69 -10.23
CA PRO A 36 1.13 -15.03 -10.16
C PRO A 36 1.97 -13.92 -10.83
N VAL A 37 3.01 -13.47 -10.15
CA VAL A 37 4.02 -12.55 -10.68
C VAL A 37 5.41 -13.13 -10.46
N HIS A 38 6.33 -12.80 -11.35
CA HIS A 38 7.75 -13.04 -11.16
C HIS A 38 8.43 -11.70 -10.89
N ALA A 39 8.98 -11.52 -9.71
CA ALA A 39 9.65 -10.29 -9.31
C ALA A 39 11.12 -10.55 -8.97
N SER A 40 11.98 -9.60 -9.33
CA SER A 40 13.41 -9.63 -9.03
C SER A 40 13.86 -8.24 -8.62
N ALA A 41 14.65 -8.16 -7.57
CA ALA A 41 15.19 -6.90 -7.05
C ALA A 41 16.56 -7.13 -6.38
N THR A 42 17.27 -6.05 -6.12
CA THR A 42 18.44 -6.08 -5.22
C THR A 42 17.99 -5.55 -3.87
N ASN A 43 17.87 -6.43 -2.91
CA ASN A 43 17.52 -6.12 -1.53
C ASN A 43 18.73 -5.66 -0.73
N PHE A 44 18.47 -5.20 0.48
CA PHE A 44 19.48 -4.76 1.44
C PHE A 44 19.89 -5.91 2.35
N ASN A 45 21.16 -5.94 2.75
CA ASN A 45 21.64 -6.86 3.77
C ASN A 45 21.22 -6.33 5.15
N LEU A 46 20.23 -6.99 5.75
CA LEU A 46 19.72 -6.66 7.09
C LEU A 46 20.32 -7.56 8.19
N THR A 47 21.29 -8.39 7.87
CA THR A 47 21.90 -9.31 8.82
C THR A 47 22.72 -8.55 9.87
N GLY A 48 22.40 -8.77 11.14
CA GLY A 48 23.12 -8.17 12.27
C GLY A 48 22.88 -6.66 12.46
N LEU A 49 21.84 -6.08 11.83
CA LEU A 49 21.46 -4.71 12.10
C LEU A 49 20.95 -4.58 13.54
N ASP A 50 21.53 -3.63 14.25
CA ASP A 50 21.04 -3.19 15.55
C ASP A 50 20.04 -2.04 15.29
N PRO A 51 18.74 -2.21 15.59
CA PRO A 51 17.74 -1.17 15.36
C PRO A 51 17.99 0.12 16.16
N THR A 52 18.86 0.05 17.16
CA THR A 52 19.27 1.22 17.97
C THR A 52 20.47 1.98 17.37
N LYS A 53 21.09 1.42 16.35
CA LYS A 53 22.30 1.97 15.69
C LYS A 53 22.07 2.04 14.18
N PRO A 54 21.50 3.12 13.66
CA PRO A 54 21.31 3.29 12.23
C PRO A 54 22.66 3.21 11.51
N VAL A 55 22.76 2.27 10.57
CA VAL A 55 23.90 2.15 9.65
C VAL A 55 23.41 2.33 8.22
N PRO A 56 24.22 2.86 7.31
CA PRO A 56 23.85 2.94 5.92
C PRO A 56 23.53 1.54 5.37
N LEU A 57 22.32 1.37 4.82
CA LEU A 57 21.92 0.14 4.18
C LEU A 57 22.65 -0.03 2.85
N LYS A 58 23.16 -1.23 2.61
CA LYS A 58 23.82 -1.58 1.35
C LYS A 58 22.91 -2.53 0.56
N ALA A 59 22.50 -2.09 -0.64
CA ALA A 59 21.76 -2.90 -1.58
C ALA A 59 22.72 -3.82 -2.34
N ASP A 60 22.87 -5.06 -1.88
CA ASP A 60 23.80 -6.03 -2.49
C ASP A 60 23.29 -7.48 -2.46
N VAL A 61 22.05 -7.70 -2.05
CA VAL A 61 21.44 -9.04 -1.96
C VAL A 61 20.46 -9.24 -3.12
N PRO A 62 20.83 -9.94 -4.20
CA PRO A 62 19.90 -10.23 -5.28
C PRO A 62 18.82 -11.19 -4.81
N VAL A 63 17.57 -10.83 -5.02
CA VAL A 63 16.39 -11.63 -4.72
C VAL A 63 15.56 -11.79 -5.99
N SER A 64 15.11 -13.01 -6.25
CA SER A 64 14.22 -13.31 -7.37
C SER A 64 13.29 -14.44 -6.97
N GLY A 65 12.01 -14.33 -7.33
CA GLY A 65 11.04 -15.37 -6.99
C GLY A 65 9.71 -15.22 -7.72
N ARG A 66 8.90 -16.25 -7.59
CA ARG A 66 7.48 -16.23 -7.97
C ARG A 66 6.65 -15.95 -6.75
N PHE A 67 5.80 -14.93 -6.85
CA PHE A 67 4.87 -14.53 -5.81
C PHE A 67 3.45 -14.61 -6.34
N THR A 68 2.52 -14.89 -5.45
CA THR A 68 1.10 -14.78 -5.74
C THR A 68 0.60 -13.50 -5.07
N VAL A 69 -0.10 -12.65 -5.81
CA VAL A 69 -0.66 -11.40 -5.32
C VAL A 69 -2.19 -11.49 -5.37
N GLU A 70 -2.84 -11.28 -4.24
CA GLU A 70 -4.29 -11.17 -4.17
C GLU A 70 -4.71 -9.81 -4.73
N VAL A 71 -5.68 -9.86 -5.64
CA VAL A 71 -6.28 -8.66 -6.24
C VAL A 71 -7.80 -8.77 -6.25
N HIS A 72 -8.48 -7.63 -6.04
CA HIS A 72 -9.92 -7.50 -6.15
C HIS A 72 -10.24 -6.50 -7.26
N PHE A 73 -10.68 -7.00 -8.40
CA PHE A 73 -11.14 -6.18 -9.51
C PHE A 73 -12.64 -5.95 -9.40
N CYS A 74 -13.08 -4.70 -9.49
CA CYS A 74 -14.50 -4.35 -9.58
C CYS A 74 -14.76 -3.47 -10.80
N ALA A 75 -15.67 -3.90 -11.66
CA ALA A 75 -16.12 -3.14 -12.81
C ALA A 75 -17.05 -1.98 -12.39
N PRO A 76 -17.17 -0.90 -13.19
CA PRO A 76 -18.13 0.16 -12.93
C PRO A 76 -19.56 -0.36 -12.83
N THR A 77 -20.37 0.24 -11.95
CA THR A 77 -21.80 -0.08 -11.81
C THR A 77 -22.69 0.84 -12.63
N ALA A 78 -22.17 1.98 -13.07
CA ALA A 78 -22.89 2.93 -13.90
C ALA A 78 -23.18 2.36 -15.30
N ARG A 79 -24.42 2.47 -15.79
CA ARG A 79 -24.86 1.96 -17.12
C ARG A 79 -24.08 2.57 -18.29
N ARG A 80 -23.65 3.82 -18.17
CA ARG A 80 -22.73 4.51 -19.09
C ARG A 80 -21.61 5.06 -18.24
N ALA A 81 -20.57 4.27 -18.07
CA ALA A 81 -19.44 4.67 -17.25
C ALA A 81 -18.62 5.75 -18.00
N ALA A 82 -18.72 6.98 -17.52
CA ALA A 82 -18.00 8.13 -18.11
C ALA A 82 -16.48 7.94 -18.06
N HIS A 83 -16.00 7.11 -17.13
CA HIS A 83 -14.58 6.87 -16.85
C HIS A 83 -14.19 5.39 -17.03
N ALA A 84 -14.92 4.64 -17.88
CA ALA A 84 -14.74 3.20 -18.04
C ALA A 84 -13.37 2.81 -18.63
N ASP A 85 -12.66 3.74 -19.23
CA ASP A 85 -11.30 3.57 -19.77
C ASP A 85 -10.20 3.86 -18.75
N THR A 86 -10.57 4.23 -17.50
CA THR A 86 -9.65 4.52 -16.40
C THR A 86 -9.76 3.45 -15.31
N LEU A 87 -8.61 2.88 -14.94
CA LEU A 87 -8.46 1.94 -13.82
C LEU A 87 -7.80 2.64 -12.64
N LEU A 88 -8.43 2.57 -11.47
CA LEU A 88 -7.85 2.98 -10.19
C LEU A 88 -7.22 1.76 -9.52
N VAL A 89 -5.89 1.75 -9.39
CA VAL A 89 -5.15 0.67 -8.74
C VAL A 89 -4.73 1.12 -7.36
N MET A 90 -5.22 0.43 -6.32
CA MET A 90 -5.08 0.84 -4.93
C MET A 90 -4.36 -0.21 -4.11
N ALA A 91 -3.41 0.21 -3.26
CA ALA A 91 -2.71 -0.66 -2.33
C ALA A 91 -2.74 -0.07 -0.90
N PRO A 92 -2.93 -0.92 0.14
CA PRO A 92 -3.10 -0.49 1.53
C PRO A 92 -1.76 -0.24 2.23
N GLY A 93 -1.82 0.37 3.43
CA GLY A 93 -0.69 0.58 4.32
C GLY A 93 -0.22 -0.68 5.05
N ALA A 94 0.75 -0.51 5.94
CA ALA A 94 1.24 -1.57 6.82
C ALA A 94 0.12 -2.10 7.71
N THR A 95 0.04 -3.42 7.89
CA THR A 95 -1.00 -4.11 8.66
C THR A 95 -2.43 -3.99 8.14
N TYR A 96 -2.58 -3.61 6.88
CA TYR A 96 -3.84 -3.56 6.15
C TYR A 96 -3.81 -4.49 4.93
N ASN A 97 -5.01 -4.87 4.47
CA ASN A 97 -5.22 -5.62 3.24
C ASN A 97 -6.24 -4.89 2.35
N THR A 98 -6.82 -5.58 1.38
CA THR A 98 -7.77 -4.98 0.44
C THR A 98 -9.02 -4.37 1.10
N LEU A 99 -9.36 -4.75 2.36
CA LEU A 99 -10.48 -4.17 3.12
C LEU A 99 -10.31 -2.68 3.38
N TYR A 100 -9.08 -2.16 3.43
CA TYR A 100 -8.83 -0.74 3.64
C TYR A 100 -9.54 0.16 2.61
N TRP A 101 -9.61 -0.29 1.35
CA TRP A 101 -10.24 0.45 0.27
C TRP A 101 -11.71 0.08 0.04
N ASP A 102 -12.16 -1.05 0.58
CA ASP A 102 -13.52 -1.57 0.40
C ASP A 102 -14.09 -2.12 1.72
N LEU A 103 -14.21 -1.25 2.72
CA LEU A 103 -14.71 -1.65 4.03
C LEU A 103 -16.16 -2.12 3.91
N PRO A 104 -16.52 -3.34 4.37
CA PRO A 104 -17.87 -3.85 4.30
C PRO A 104 -18.80 -3.30 5.40
N LEU A 105 -18.21 -2.74 6.48
CA LEU A 105 -18.95 -2.06 7.53
C LEU A 105 -19.33 -0.65 7.05
N GLN A 106 -20.61 -0.29 7.06
CA GLN A 106 -21.15 0.98 6.57
C GLN A 106 -20.56 1.35 5.19
N PRO A 107 -20.69 0.51 4.15
CA PRO A 107 -19.94 0.62 2.90
C PRO A 107 -20.28 1.88 2.09
N GLU A 108 -21.42 2.52 2.34
CA GLU A 108 -21.80 3.82 1.74
C GLU A 108 -20.87 4.95 2.22
N THR A 109 -20.29 4.79 3.42
CA THR A 109 -19.41 5.77 4.06
C THR A 109 -17.94 5.40 3.84
N TYR A 110 -17.58 4.12 3.99
CA TYR A 110 -16.19 3.70 4.13
C TYR A 110 -15.65 2.83 2.97
N SER A 111 -16.43 2.64 1.88
CA SER A 111 -15.91 1.97 0.69
C SER A 111 -15.61 2.96 -0.44
N PHE A 112 -14.32 3.24 -0.64
CA PHE A 112 -13.86 3.98 -1.82
C PHE A 112 -14.19 3.24 -3.12
N VAL A 113 -14.02 1.92 -3.15
CA VAL A 113 -14.35 1.07 -4.31
C VAL A 113 -15.80 1.27 -4.73
N ARG A 114 -16.74 1.25 -3.78
CA ARG A 114 -18.17 1.41 -4.07
C ARG A 114 -18.45 2.79 -4.68
N LEU A 115 -17.89 3.84 -4.08
CA LEU A 115 -18.07 5.20 -4.58
C LEU A 115 -17.47 5.37 -5.98
N ALA A 116 -16.24 4.93 -6.20
CA ALA A 116 -15.56 5.03 -7.50
C ALA A 116 -16.32 4.26 -8.59
N ASN A 117 -16.76 3.02 -8.31
CA ASN A 117 -17.55 2.24 -9.25
C ASN A 117 -18.89 2.90 -9.58
N SER A 118 -19.56 3.56 -8.63
CA SER A 118 -20.81 4.30 -8.86
C SER A 118 -20.60 5.52 -9.75
N GLN A 119 -19.41 6.13 -9.72
CA GLN A 119 -19.01 7.25 -10.56
C GLN A 119 -18.43 6.81 -11.93
N GLY A 120 -18.36 5.52 -12.20
CA GLY A 120 -17.99 4.98 -13.51
C GLY A 120 -16.56 4.55 -13.66
N PHE A 121 -15.75 4.53 -12.60
CA PHE A 121 -14.39 4.01 -12.59
C PHE A 121 -14.37 2.49 -12.39
N ALA A 122 -13.43 1.82 -13.04
CA ALA A 122 -13.01 0.47 -12.65
C ALA A 122 -11.97 0.56 -11.52
N THR A 123 -11.96 -0.41 -10.63
CA THR A 123 -11.04 -0.43 -9.48
C THR A 123 -10.32 -1.77 -9.37
N LEU A 124 -9.05 -1.73 -8.93
CA LEU A 124 -8.23 -2.89 -8.61
C LEU A 124 -7.57 -2.68 -7.25
N SER A 125 -8.08 -3.31 -6.21
CA SER A 125 -7.44 -3.34 -4.89
C SER A 125 -6.42 -4.47 -4.85
N ILE A 126 -5.22 -4.19 -4.32
CA ILE A 126 -4.10 -5.13 -4.21
C ILE A 126 -3.84 -5.39 -2.73
N ALA A 127 -3.75 -6.66 -2.31
CA ALA A 127 -3.07 -7.02 -1.08
C ALA A 127 -1.58 -7.21 -1.41
N ARG A 128 -0.70 -6.47 -0.71
CA ARG A 128 0.75 -6.58 -0.94
C ARG A 128 1.23 -8.03 -0.77
N VAL A 129 2.41 -8.35 -1.28
CA VAL A 129 3.11 -9.57 -0.84
C VAL A 129 3.30 -9.46 0.68
N GLY A 130 2.92 -10.49 1.41
CA GLY A 130 2.90 -10.49 2.88
C GLY A 130 1.52 -10.27 3.51
N ASP A 131 0.52 -9.81 2.75
CA ASP A 131 -0.83 -9.52 3.28
C ASP A 131 -1.91 -10.38 2.63
N GLY A 132 -3.08 -10.41 3.25
CA GLY A 132 -4.25 -11.12 2.72
C GLY A 132 -3.94 -12.57 2.36
N LEU A 133 -4.34 -12.95 1.16
CA LEU A 133 -4.05 -14.26 0.55
C LEU A 133 -2.79 -14.25 -0.31
N SER A 134 -2.06 -13.14 -0.37
CA SER A 134 -0.78 -13.05 -1.08
C SER A 134 0.30 -13.93 -0.47
N SER A 135 1.33 -14.25 -1.25
CA SER A 135 2.49 -15.02 -0.77
C SER A 135 3.12 -14.38 0.48
N ARG A 136 3.57 -15.22 1.40
CA ARG A 136 4.26 -14.80 2.63
C ARG A 136 5.69 -15.38 2.66
N PRO A 137 6.65 -14.72 1.95
CA PRO A 137 8.04 -15.15 1.92
C PRO A 137 8.79 -14.83 3.22
N ASP A 138 10.10 -15.08 3.25
CA ASP A 138 10.97 -14.65 4.36
C ASP A 138 10.78 -13.14 4.63
N PRO A 139 10.36 -12.77 5.87
CA PRO A 139 9.96 -11.40 6.20
C PRO A 139 11.15 -10.45 6.41
N ILE A 140 12.37 -10.94 6.44
CA ILE A 140 13.57 -10.15 6.69
C ILE A 140 14.39 -10.00 5.40
N ASN A 141 14.72 -11.12 4.76
CA ASN A 141 15.65 -11.14 3.64
C ASN A 141 14.97 -10.99 2.29
N VAL A 142 13.71 -11.42 2.16
CA VAL A 142 12.96 -11.38 0.90
C VAL A 142 11.96 -10.24 0.88
N LEU A 143 11.12 -10.11 1.89
CA LEU A 143 10.03 -9.14 1.90
C LEU A 143 10.54 -7.76 2.35
N GLN A 144 11.14 -7.03 1.41
CA GLN A 144 11.65 -5.68 1.55
C GLN A 144 11.04 -4.76 0.49
N LEU A 145 11.22 -3.46 0.62
CA LEU A 145 10.64 -2.50 -0.34
C LEU A 145 11.05 -2.75 -1.80
N PRO A 146 12.32 -3.05 -2.16
CA PRO A 146 12.67 -3.29 -3.55
C PRO A 146 11.88 -4.44 -4.19
N ILE A 147 11.67 -5.55 -3.49
CA ILE A 147 10.89 -6.68 -4.03
C ILE A 147 9.39 -6.35 -4.09
N GLN A 148 8.87 -5.54 -3.16
CA GLN A 148 7.49 -5.04 -3.22
C GLN A 148 7.27 -4.15 -4.44
N VAL A 149 8.20 -3.22 -4.71
CA VAL A 149 8.18 -2.36 -5.90
C VAL A 149 8.17 -3.21 -7.17
N ALA A 150 9.07 -4.18 -7.29
CA ALA A 150 9.15 -5.06 -8.45
C ALA A 150 7.85 -5.87 -8.65
N ALA A 151 7.28 -6.41 -7.58
CA ALA A 151 6.02 -7.16 -7.64
C ALA A 151 4.84 -6.26 -8.06
N GLN A 152 4.76 -5.03 -7.55
CA GLN A 152 3.71 -4.09 -7.93
C GLN A 152 3.86 -3.60 -9.37
N VAL A 153 5.09 -3.39 -9.86
CA VAL A 153 5.36 -3.10 -11.27
C VAL A 153 4.80 -4.21 -12.17
N GLU A 154 4.99 -5.48 -11.83
CA GLU A 154 4.46 -6.59 -12.62
C GLU A 154 2.92 -6.63 -12.61
N ILE A 155 2.26 -6.41 -11.49
CA ILE A 155 0.79 -6.29 -11.42
C ILE A 155 0.30 -5.14 -12.31
N LEU A 156 0.96 -3.98 -12.27
CA LEU A 156 0.58 -2.82 -13.08
C LEU A 156 0.79 -3.06 -14.58
N LYS A 157 1.83 -3.78 -14.98
CA LYS A 157 2.02 -4.24 -16.38
C LYS A 157 0.87 -5.15 -16.82
N LEU A 158 0.53 -6.15 -16.00
CA LEU A 158 -0.59 -7.06 -16.29
C LEU A 158 -1.92 -6.29 -16.38
N ALA A 159 -2.12 -5.30 -15.52
CA ALA A 159 -3.31 -4.44 -15.55
C ALA A 159 -3.40 -3.65 -16.86
N ARG A 160 -2.31 -3.00 -17.30
CA ARG A 160 -2.26 -2.30 -18.59
C ARG A 160 -2.49 -3.21 -19.78
N GLU A 161 -2.00 -4.43 -19.71
CA GLU A 161 -2.15 -5.43 -20.79
C GLU A 161 -3.54 -6.08 -20.80
N GLY A 162 -4.41 -5.78 -19.80
CA GLY A 162 -5.72 -6.41 -19.65
C GLY A 162 -5.64 -7.89 -19.28
N LYS A 163 -4.58 -8.30 -18.58
CA LYS A 163 -4.31 -9.69 -18.19
C LYS A 163 -4.69 -10.02 -16.74
N ILE A 164 -5.29 -9.09 -16.02
CA ILE A 164 -5.84 -9.38 -14.68
C ILE A 164 -7.15 -10.16 -14.84
N PRO A 165 -7.37 -11.25 -14.09
CA PRO A 165 -8.61 -12.00 -14.13
C PRO A 165 -9.83 -11.11 -13.85
N GLY A 166 -10.90 -11.30 -14.62
CA GLY A 166 -12.12 -10.47 -14.55
C GLY A 166 -12.11 -9.26 -15.46
N PHE A 167 -10.95 -8.85 -15.99
CA PHE A 167 -10.89 -7.81 -17.01
C PHE A 167 -11.37 -8.33 -18.37
N ARG A 168 -12.04 -7.43 -19.10
CA ARG A 168 -12.29 -7.61 -20.53
C ARG A 168 -11.83 -6.36 -21.26
N GLY A 169 -10.68 -6.41 -21.89
CA GLY A 169 -10.09 -5.29 -22.62
C GLY A 169 -8.89 -4.64 -21.88
N ARG A 170 -8.53 -3.46 -22.36
CA ARG A 170 -7.41 -2.68 -21.80
C ARG A 170 -7.91 -1.34 -21.31
N PHE A 171 -7.34 -0.85 -20.22
CA PHE A 171 -7.57 0.51 -19.76
C PHE A 171 -6.62 1.47 -20.48
N ARG A 172 -7.16 2.61 -20.91
CA ARG A 172 -6.38 3.69 -21.48
C ARG A 172 -5.51 4.36 -20.43
N ASN A 173 -6.11 4.57 -19.26
CA ASN A 173 -5.48 5.26 -18.15
C ASN A 173 -5.39 4.33 -16.92
N VAL A 174 -4.27 4.40 -16.22
CA VAL A 174 -4.05 3.70 -14.93
C VAL A 174 -3.60 4.74 -13.90
N VAL A 175 -4.40 4.93 -12.87
CA VAL A 175 -4.08 5.79 -11.73
C VAL A 175 -3.64 4.92 -10.56
N GLY A 176 -2.40 5.10 -10.10
CA GLY A 176 -1.89 4.43 -8.90
C GLY A 176 -2.27 5.21 -7.65
N ILE A 177 -2.80 4.52 -6.63
CA ILE A 177 -3.15 5.09 -5.33
C ILE A 177 -2.50 4.24 -4.24
N GLY A 178 -1.56 4.82 -3.51
CA GLY A 178 -0.93 4.16 -2.36
C GLY A 178 -1.44 4.74 -1.04
N HIS A 179 -1.42 3.94 0.01
CA HIS A 179 -1.56 4.43 1.37
C HIS A 179 -0.34 4.05 2.20
N SER A 180 0.26 5.02 2.92
CA SER A 180 1.35 4.77 3.88
C SER A 180 2.51 4.01 3.23
N LEU A 181 2.83 2.81 3.72
CA LEU A 181 3.83 1.90 3.16
C LEU A 181 3.64 1.69 1.65
N SER A 182 2.41 1.53 1.18
CA SER A 182 2.16 1.40 -0.26
C SER A 182 2.32 2.70 -1.04
N SER A 183 2.27 3.86 -0.41
CA SER A 183 2.71 5.11 -1.02
C SER A 183 4.21 5.11 -1.27
N ALA A 184 5.03 4.65 -0.31
CA ALA A 184 6.48 4.49 -0.52
C ALA A 184 6.78 3.47 -1.64
N ILE A 185 6.03 2.35 -1.70
CA ILE A 185 6.15 1.37 -2.79
C ILE A 185 5.77 2.02 -4.13
N LEU A 186 4.66 2.77 -4.19
CA LEU A 186 4.21 3.47 -5.39
C LEU A 186 5.22 4.53 -5.86
N ASN A 187 5.88 5.22 -4.92
CA ASN A 187 7.00 6.10 -5.27
C ASN A 187 8.15 5.32 -5.93
N GLY A 188 8.53 4.17 -5.38
CA GLY A 188 9.49 3.27 -6.02
C GLY A 188 9.04 2.83 -7.42
N VAL A 189 7.75 2.52 -7.62
CA VAL A 189 7.19 2.18 -8.93
C VAL A 189 7.40 3.30 -9.95
N ILE A 190 7.10 4.56 -9.62
CA ILE A 190 7.28 5.67 -10.57
C ILE A 190 8.74 6.06 -10.77
N VAL A 191 9.62 5.70 -9.84
CA VAL A 191 11.08 5.82 -10.00
C VAL A 191 11.59 4.77 -10.99
N GLU A 192 11.22 3.51 -10.82
CA GLU A 192 11.74 2.39 -11.61
C GLU A 192 11.06 2.26 -12.97
N ALA A 193 9.74 2.33 -13.00
CA ALA A 193 8.89 2.08 -14.17
C ALA A 193 7.80 3.16 -14.35
N PRO A 194 8.16 4.43 -14.58
CA PRO A 194 7.20 5.54 -14.62
C PRO A 194 6.10 5.40 -15.67
N GLN A 195 6.29 4.54 -16.67
CA GLN A 195 5.33 4.30 -17.77
C GLN A 195 4.18 3.36 -17.38
N VAL A 196 4.22 2.70 -16.23
CA VAL A 196 3.17 1.73 -15.87
C VAL A 196 1.90 2.38 -15.31
N ILE A 197 1.98 3.65 -14.89
CA ILE A 197 0.83 4.45 -14.46
C ILE A 197 0.85 5.83 -15.11
N ASP A 198 -0.30 6.51 -15.17
CA ASP A 198 -0.48 7.81 -15.80
C ASP A 198 -0.60 8.95 -14.76
N ALA A 199 -1.02 8.60 -13.54
CA ALA A 199 -1.10 9.52 -12.39
C ALA A 199 -0.77 8.78 -11.10
N ALA A 200 -0.23 9.48 -10.11
CA ALA A 200 0.08 8.93 -8.79
C ALA A 200 -0.63 9.72 -7.69
N ILE A 201 -1.26 8.99 -6.76
CA ILE A 201 -1.87 9.55 -5.56
C ILE A 201 -1.24 8.86 -4.35
N PHE A 202 -0.63 9.65 -3.48
CA PHE A 202 -0.03 9.22 -2.23
C PHE A 202 -0.92 9.66 -1.06
N THR A 203 -1.31 8.75 -0.20
CA THR A 203 -2.10 9.06 1.00
C THR A 203 -1.38 8.60 2.26
N GLY A 204 -1.44 9.39 3.33
CA GLY A 204 -0.68 9.12 4.55
C GLY A 204 0.83 9.00 4.27
N TYR A 205 1.39 9.95 3.52
CA TYR A 205 2.78 9.88 3.06
C TYR A 205 3.32 11.25 2.64
N GLY A 206 4.58 11.45 2.94
CA GLY A 206 5.41 12.53 2.41
C GLY A 206 6.86 12.10 2.43
N HIS A 207 7.72 12.79 1.64
CA HIS A 207 9.16 12.61 1.69
C HIS A 207 9.72 13.26 2.95
N ALA A 208 9.59 12.57 4.07
CA ALA A 208 10.19 13.01 5.32
C ALA A 208 11.71 12.77 5.31
N ASP A 209 12.44 13.58 6.06
CA ASP A 209 13.85 13.32 6.30
C ASP A 209 13.99 11.99 7.08
N PRO A 210 14.64 10.97 6.51
CA PRO A 210 14.78 9.67 7.17
C PRO A 210 15.47 9.75 8.54
N SER A 211 16.29 10.80 8.78
CA SER A 211 16.96 11.03 10.06
C SER A 211 15.99 11.40 11.19
N ASN A 212 14.81 11.89 10.86
CA ASN A 212 13.77 12.29 11.81
C ASN A 212 12.68 11.23 12.01
N MET A 213 12.70 10.17 11.22
CA MET A 213 11.73 9.09 11.30
C MET A 213 12.40 7.83 11.85
N LEU A 214 12.62 7.84 13.15
CA LEU A 214 12.69 6.57 13.88
C LEU A 214 11.28 5.97 13.74
N PHE A 215 11.09 4.99 12.83
CA PHE A 215 10.05 4.02 13.04
C PHE A 215 10.53 3.09 14.17
N PRO A 216 10.32 3.45 15.42
CA PRO A 216 10.51 2.49 16.46
C PRO A 216 9.32 1.55 16.32
N THR A 217 9.57 0.34 15.83
CA THR A 217 8.62 -0.77 15.97
C THR A 217 8.01 -0.80 17.37
N THR A 218 8.74 -0.36 18.37
CA THR A 218 8.31 -0.19 19.75
C THR A 218 7.34 0.98 19.99
N GLY A 219 7.41 2.10 19.25
CA GLY A 219 6.56 3.28 19.45
C GLY A 219 5.13 3.12 18.96
N PHE A 220 4.91 2.24 17.97
CA PHE A 220 3.59 1.93 17.41
C PHE A 220 2.96 0.68 18.04
N GLY A 221 3.56 0.09 19.07
CA GLY A 221 3.04 -1.12 19.71
C GLY A 221 2.97 -2.32 18.78
N PHE A 222 3.93 -2.47 17.86
CA PHE A 222 4.05 -3.68 17.04
C PHE A 222 4.63 -4.83 17.86
N ILE A 223 4.09 -6.01 17.62
CA ILE A 223 4.54 -7.28 18.20
C ILE A 223 4.72 -8.33 17.07
N PRO A 224 5.47 -9.43 17.30
CA PRO A 224 5.48 -10.56 16.40
C PRO A 224 4.05 -11.04 16.13
N ALA A 225 3.70 -11.21 14.86
CA ALA A 225 2.34 -11.56 14.46
C ALA A 225 1.92 -12.94 14.98
N ASN A 226 2.84 -13.89 15.05
CA ASN A 226 2.62 -15.23 15.59
C ASN A 226 2.37 -15.25 17.11
N GLU A 227 2.71 -14.17 17.83
CA GLU A 227 2.46 -13.98 19.27
C GLU A 227 1.17 -13.19 19.56
N ALA A 228 0.53 -12.62 18.52
CA ALA A 228 -0.65 -11.77 18.68
C ALA A 228 -1.94 -12.51 19.10
N GLY A 229 -1.90 -13.84 19.26
CA GLY A 229 -3.08 -14.65 19.59
C GLY A 229 -4.10 -14.78 18.45
N ILE A 230 -3.78 -14.32 17.25
CA ILE A 230 -4.64 -14.36 16.06
C ILE A 230 -4.42 -15.67 15.31
N PRO A 231 -5.44 -16.55 15.18
CA PRO A 231 -5.25 -17.91 14.64
C PRO A 231 -4.61 -17.94 13.25
N ARG A 232 -4.92 -16.98 12.35
CA ARG A 232 -4.35 -16.91 11.00
C ARG A 232 -2.85 -16.57 10.97
N PHE A 233 -2.31 -16.02 12.06
CA PHE A 233 -0.91 -15.59 12.15
C PHE A 233 -0.01 -16.56 12.91
N ARG A 234 -0.56 -17.53 13.67
CA ARG A 234 0.20 -18.38 14.59
C ARG A 234 1.35 -19.18 13.96
N ASN A 235 1.28 -19.44 12.65
CA ASN A 235 2.30 -20.20 11.92
C ASN A 235 3.18 -19.30 11.03
N LEU A 236 3.09 -17.98 11.17
CA LEU A 236 3.99 -17.09 10.46
C LEU A 236 5.38 -17.16 11.08
N PRO A 237 6.44 -17.06 10.26
CA PRO A 237 7.80 -16.96 10.80
C PRO A 237 7.99 -15.64 11.54
N ASP A 238 8.96 -15.64 12.45
CA ASP A 238 9.42 -14.43 13.12
C ASP A 238 9.81 -13.38 12.10
N GLY A 239 9.48 -12.11 12.43
CA GLY A 239 9.72 -11.00 11.50
C GLY A 239 8.49 -10.51 10.75
N TYR A 240 7.36 -11.23 10.76
CA TYR A 240 6.05 -10.63 10.51
C TYR A 240 5.55 -9.98 11.79
N LEU A 241 5.12 -8.73 11.68
CA LEU A 241 4.65 -7.89 12.78
C LEU A 241 3.17 -7.53 12.56
N THR A 242 2.47 -7.27 13.66
CA THR A 242 1.14 -6.66 13.67
C THR A 242 1.00 -5.75 14.88
N THR A 243 -0.01 -4.88 14.95
CA THR A 243 -0.29 -4.09 16.16
C THR A 243 -0.76 -5.00 17.31
N GLN A 244 -0.32 -4.72 18.52
CA GLN A 244 -0.59 -5.57 19.67
C GLN A 244 -2.09 -5.71 19.97
N ASN A 245 -2.79 -4.58 20.01
CA ASN A 245 -4.20 -4.51 20.40
C ASN A 245 -4.85 -3.23 19.87
N ILE A 246 -6.12 -3.04 20.16
CA ILE A 246 -6.91 -1.87 19.75
C ILE A 246 -6.30 -0.53 20.21
N THR A 247 -5.67 -0.48 21.39
CA THR A 247 -4.99 0.74 21.86
C THR A 247 -3.77 1.08 20.99
N SER A 248 -2.98 0.07 20.62
CA SER A 248 -1.86 0.25 19.67
C SER A 248 -2.37 0.67 18.29
N ARG A 249 -3.57 0.19 17.88
CA ARG A 249 -4.19 0.55 16.62
C ARG A 249 -4.57 2.02 16.53
N THR A 250 -4.96 2.63 17.65
CA THR A 250 -5.36 4.06 17.69
C THR A 250 -4.25 5.03 17.30
N VAL A 251 -2.99 4.60 17.23
CA VAL A 251 -1.88 5.45 16.75
C VAL A 251 -2.08 5.93 15.32
N PHE A 252 -2.83 5.19 14.50
CA PHE A 252 -3.15 5.53 13.11
C PHE A 252 -4.39 6.41 13.00
N TYR A 253 -5.10 6.61 14.08
CA TYR A 253 -6.33 7.38 14.12
C TYR A 253 -6.09 8.79 14.68
N GLY A 254 -7.05 9.68 14.42
CA GLY A 254 -7.10 10.99 15.06
C GLY A 254 -7.65 10.89 16.50
N PRO A 255 -7.86 12.03 17.16
CA PRO A 255 -8.46 12.06 18.49
C PRO A 255 -9.86 11.41 18.55
N PRO A 256 -10.30 10.91 19.72
CA PRO A 256 -11.66 10.41 19.90
C PRO A 256 -12.71 11.41 19.40
N GLY A 257 -13.72 10.90 18.67
CA GLY A 257 -14.74 11.72 18.02
C GLY A 257 -14.44 12.04 16.53
N THR A 258 -13.26 11.70 16.01
CA THR A 258 -12.93 11.83 14.58
C THR A 258 -13.17 10.54 13.80
N PHE A 259 -13.44 9.44 14.46
CA PHE A 259 -13.70 8.12 13.89
C PHE A 259 -14.83 7.41 14.64
N ASP A 260 -15.44 6.43 13.98
CA ASP A 260 -16.46 5.56 14.56
C ASP A 260 -15.76 4.42 15.34
N PRO A 261 -16.05 4.22 16.64
CA PRO A 261 -15.51 3.12 17.43
C PRO A 261 -15.78 1.73 16.85
N ASP A 262 -16.89 1.53 16.16
CA ASP A 262 -17.20 0.26 15.52
C ASP A 262 -16.30 0.00 14.30
N VAL A 263 -15.90 1.07 13.60
CA VAL A 263 -14.92 0.98 12.50
C VAL A 263 -13.54 0.62 13.06
N LEU A 264 -13.10 1.23 14.15
CA LEU A 264 -11.85 0.88 14.82
C LEU A 264 -11.87 -0.59 15.31
N ALA A 265 -12.98 -1.04 15.90
CA ALA A 265 -13.12 -2.42 16.36
C ALA A 265 -13.10 -3.41 15.18
N PHE A 266 -13.75 -3.07 14.07
CA PHE A 266 -13.70 -3.87 12.85
C PHE A 266 -12.29 -3.93 12.28
N ASP A 267 -11.60 -2.80 12.19
CA ASP A 267 -10.22 -2.69 11.73
C ASP A 267 -9.28 -3.56 12.57
N GLU A 268 -9.34 -3.46 13.90
CA GLU A 268 -8.53 -4.29 14.80
C GLU A 268 -8.78 -5.79 14.58
N ALA A 269 -10.03 -6.19 14.37
CA ALA A 269 -10.39 -7.59 14.15
C ALA A 269 -9.87 -8.15 12.82
N HIS A 270 -9.70 -7.28 11.81
CA HIS A 270 -9.34 -7.65 10.43
C HIS A 270 -7.94 -7.18 10.03
N LYS A 271 -7.17 -6.60 10.96
CA LYS A 271 -5.79 -6.15 10.72
C LYS A 271 -4.94 -7.27 10.10
N ASP A 272 -3.92 -6.87 9.35
CA ASP A 272 -2.99 -7.80 8.71
C ASP A 272 -1.57 -7.64 9.27
N THR A 273 -0.57 -7.93 8.48
CA THR A 273 0.84 -7.93 8.89
C THR A 273 1.66 -6.91 8.11
N VAL A 274 2.86 -6.67 8.59
CA VAL A 274 3.95 -6.00 7.91
C VAL A 274 5.23 -6.75 8.26
N SER A 275 6.25 -6.70 7.42
CA SER A 275 7.51 -7.38 7.72
C SER A 275 8.56 -6.43 8.31
N ILE A 276 9.48 -6.99 9.09
CA ILE A 276 10.69 -6.28 9.54
C ILE A 276 11.49 -5.76 8.34
N GLY A 277 11.56 -6.55 7.26
CA GLY A 277 12.24 -6.16 6.04
C GLY A 277 11.63 -4.92 5.39
N GLU A 278 10.29 -4.83 5.32
CA GLU A 278 9.60 -3.65 4.80
C GLU A 278 9.87 -2.41 5.65
N PHE A 279 9.77 -2.50 6.97
CA PHE A 279 10.01 -1.36 7.85
C PHE A 279 11.46 -0.86 7.78
N ASN A 280 12.43 -1.76 7.80
CA ASN A 280 13.85 -1.36 7.73
C ASN A 280 14.25 -0.79 6.37
N THR A 281 13.47 -1.02 5.33
CA THR A 281 13.75 -0.51 3.98
C THR A 281 12.72 0.53 3.50
N LEU A 282 11.79 0.96 4.36
CA LEU A 282 10.66 1.84 4.01
C LEU A 282 11.09 3.08 3.22
N PHE A 283 12.13 3.77 3.67
CA PHE A 283 12.57 5.02 3.05
C PHE A 283 13.52 4.86 1.87
N THR A 284 13.93 3.63 1.56
CA THR A 284 14.84 3.40 0.42
C THR A 284 14.21 3.71 -0.93
N SER A 285 12.87 3.70 -1.01
CA SER A 285 12.11 4.12 -2.19
C SER A 285 11.63 5.57 -2.11
N SER A 286 11.84 6.28 -0.97
CA SER A 286 11.44 7.68 -0.80
C SER A 286 12.48 8.62 -1.41
N VAL A 287 12.62 8.58 -2.73
CA VAL A 287 13.59 9.33 -3.51
C VAL A 287 12.89 10.06 -4.66
N ALA A 288 13.56 11.07 -5.21
CA ALA A 288 12.99 11.83 -6.33
C ALA A 288 12.72 10.95 -7.55
N ALA A 289 11.60 11.22 -8.24
CA ALA A 289 11.16 10.52 -9.45
C ALA A 289 11.23 11.43 -10.69
N PRO A 290 12.44 11.81 -11.17
CA PRO A 290 12.60 12.80 -12.25
C PRO A 290 12.10 12.30 -13.62
N ARG A 291 11.87 11.01 -13.79
CA ARG A 291 11.34 10.46 -15.05
C ARG A 291 9.81 10.45 -15.10
N PHE A 292 9.12 10.59 -13.96
CA PHE A 292 7.67 10.61 -13.93
C PHE A 292 7.13 11.94 -14.46
N ARG A 293 6.12 11.88 -15.33
CA ARG A 293 5.53 13.04 -16.01
C ARG A 293 4.03 13.18 -15.76
N GLY A 294 3.40 12.19 -15.13
CA GLY A 294 1.99 12.27 -14.73
C GLY A 294 1.77 13.31 -13.64
N PRO A 295 0.52 13.70 -13.38
CA PRO A 295 0.20 14.51 -12.22
C PRO A 295 0.36 13.70 -10.93
N VAL A 296 0.71 14.40 -9.85
CA VAL A 296 0.92 13.85 -8.51
C VAL A 296 0.00 14.56 -7.52
N LEU A 297 -0.66 13.78 -6.67
CA LEU A 297 -1.39 14.28 -5.52
C LEU A 297 -0.86 13.61 -4.25
N THR A 298 -0.59 14.40 -3.22
CA THR A 298 -0.34 13.90 -1.87
C THR A 298 -1.48 14.32 -0.95
N VAL A 299 -2.04 13.40 -0.18
CA VAL A 299 -3.14 13.68 0.76
C VAL A 299 -2.80 13.12 2.13
N ASP A 300 -2.93 13.95 3.15
CA ASP A 300 -2.67 13.52 4.51
C ASP A 300 -3.74 14.01 5.49
N GLY A 301 -3.84 13.35 6.64
CA GLY A 301 -4.71 13.77 7.73
C GLY A 301 -4.03 14.79 8.64
N ALA A 302 -4.75 15.81 9.09
CA ALA A 302 -4.19 16.83 9.99
C ALA A 302 -3.70 16.26 11.34
N PHE A 303 -4.18 15.08 11.74
CA PHE A 303 -3.75 14.37 12.95
C PHE A 303 -2.81 13.20 12.65
N ASP A 304 -2.29 13.07 11.43
CA ASP A 304 -1.26 12.10 11.14
C ASP A 304 0.06 12.47 11.81
N THR A 305 0.40 11.76 12.88
CA THR A 305 1.62 12.03 13.64
C THR A 305 2.89 11.56 12.93
N SER A 306 2.76 10.73 11.89
CA SER A 306 3.87 10.18 11.12
C SER A 306 4.35 11.13 10.02
N PHE A 307 3.41 11.72 9.26
CA PHE A 307 3.74 12.54 8.09
C PHE A 307 3.26 13.99 8.22
N CYS A 308 2.41 14.29 9.21
CA CYS A 308 1.90 15.63 9.50
C CYS A 308 2.10 16.00 10.98
N PRO A 309 3.31 15.96 11.54
CA PRO A 309 3.55 16.10 12.99
C PRO A 309 3.18 17.46 13.54
N THR A 310 3.09 18.50 12.70
CA THR A 310 2.76 19.87 13.10
C THR A 310 1.29 20.23 12.90
N GLN A 311 0.45 19.30 12.44
CA GLN A 311 -0.93 19.53 11.99
C GLN A 311 -1.08 20.54 10.82
N ALA A 312 -0.06 21.32 10.53
CA ALA A 312 0.02 22.18 9.35
C ALA A 312 0.52 21.41 8.12
N CYS A 313 1.11 20.23 8.33
CA CYS A 313 1.68 19.38 7.29
C CYS A 313 2.66 20.13 6.37
N ASP A 314 3.49 21.00 6.93
CA ASP A 314 4.42 21.85 6.17
C ASP A 314 5.39 21.05 5.29
N THR A 315 5.62 19.79 5.65
CA THR A 315 6.44 18.86 4.87
C THR A 315 5.86 18.60 3.49
N LEU A 316 4.53 18.55 3.35
CA LEU A 316 3.84 18.30 2.07
C LEU A 316 4.05 19.44 1.06
N ALA A 317 4.26 20.67 1.51
CA ALA A 317 4.56 21.80 0.64
C ALA A 317 5.88 21.63 -0.13
N ARG A 318 6.76 20.72 0.32
CA ARG A 318 8.04 20.42 -0.32
C ARG A 318 7.98 19.28 -1.32
N GLU A 319 6.85 18.58 -1.44
CA GLU A 319 6.71 17.40 -2.31
C GLU A 319 7.07 17.68 -3.77
N ALA A 320 6.80 18.88 -4.27
CA ALA A 320 7.10 19.26 -5.66
C ALA A 320 8.58 19.07 -6.05
N GLN A 321 9.53 19.19 -5.11
CA GLN A 321 10.96 19.00 -5.39
C GLN A 321 11.31 17.56 -5.78
N PHE A 322 10.52 16.58 -5.34
CA PHE A 322 10.75 15.16 -5.63
C PHE A 322 10.18 14.73 -7.00
N TYR A 323 9.34 15.57 -7.61
CA TYR A 323 8.69 15.29 -8.89
C TYR A 323 8.94 16.41 -9.92
N PRO A 324 10.21 16.72 -10.25
CA PRO A 324 10.58 17.96 -10.98
C PRO A 324 10.03 18.01 -12.41
N ASN A 325 9.61 16.88 -12.98
CA ASN A 325 9.06 16.80 -14.34
C ASN A 325 7.60 16.34 -14.37
N ALA A 326 6.94 16.22 -13.21
CA ALA A 326 5.52 15.93 -13.15
C ALA A 326 4.70 17.08 -13.73
N ARG A 327 3.59 16.75 -14.41
CA ARG A 327 2.68 17.76 -15.02
C ARG A 327 2.10 18.72 -13.99
N SER A 328 1.82 18.24 -12.79
CA SER A 328 1.45 19.01 -11.60
C SER A 328 1.79 18.24 -10.35
N VAL A 329 2.03 18.94 -9.26
CA VAL A 329 2.16 18.37 -7.92
C VAL A 329 1.25 19.18 -7.00
N GLU A 330 0.30 18.51 -6.41
CA GLU A 330 -0.68 19.09 -5.50
C GLU A 330 -0.64 18.36 -4.15
N PHE A 331 -1.01 19.07 -3.09
CA PHE A 331 -1.21 18.44 -1.78
C PHE A 331 -2.50 18.91 -1.12
N VAL A 332 -3.10 18.05 -0.32
CA VAL A 332 -4.32 18.34 0.43
C VAL A 332 -4.19 17.78 1.85
N VAL A 333 -4.61 18.57 2.83
CA VAL A 333 -4.70 18.15 4.24
C VAL A 333 -6.18 17.99 4.60
N ILE A 334 -6.54 16.79 5.04
CA ILE A 334 -7.92 16.47 5.47
C ILE A 334 -8.04 16.78 6.96
N GLN A 335 -8.75 17.84 7.29
CA GLN A 335 -9.04 18.20 8.68
C GLN A 335 -9.92 17.14 9.33
N GLY A 336 -9.62 16.78 10.57
CA GLY A 336 -10.38 15.76 11.31
C GLY A 336 -9.99 14.31 10.97
N SER A 337 -8.94 14.08 10.20
CA SER A 337 -8.38 12.74 9.93
C SER A 337 -7.03 12.55 10.58
N GLY A 338 -6.76 11.33 11.02
CA GLY A 338 -5.41 10.82 11.31
C GLY A 338 -4.77 10.19 10.08
N HIS A 339 -3.81 9.28 10.33
CA HIS A 339 -3.09 8.56 9.27
C HIS A 339 -4.02 7.74 8.37
N ASP A 340 -4.97 7.01 8.94
CA ASP A 340 -5.89 6.12 8.22
C ASP A 340 -7.10 6.86 7.67
N LEU A 341 -6.91 7.72 6.69
CA LEU A 341 -7.93 8.61 6.11
C LEU A 341 -9.25 7.91 5.75
N ASN A 342 -9.18 6.66 5.29
CA ASN A 342 -10.35 5.86 4.89
C ASN A 342 -11.27 5.50 6.06
N LEU A 343 -10.77 5.53 7.30
CA LEU A 343 -11.44 4.99 8.48
C LEU A 343 -11.94 6.08 9.43
N HIS A 344 -11.88 7.35 8.99
CA HIS A 344 -12.37 8.51 9.74
C HIS A 344 -13.75 8.95 9.28
N LEU A 345 -14.45 9.72 10.09
CA LEU A 345 -15.77 10.30 9.74
C LEU A 345 -15.69 11.22 8.50
N THR A 346 -14.50 11.68 8.17
CA THR A 346 -14.20 12.51 6.99
C THR A 346 -13.99 11.70 5.70
N ALA A 347 -14.01 10.37 5.75
CA ALA A 347 -13.77 9.50 4.60
C ALA A 347 -14.59 9.85 3.34
N PRO A 348 -15.90 10.17 3.41
CA PRO A 348 -16.66 10.55 2.22
C PRO A 348 -16.11 11.80 1.52
N GLY A 349 -15.73 12.82 2.28
CA GLY A 349 -15.12 14.05 1.74
C GLY A 349 -13.74 13.81 1.16
N PHE A 350 -12.94 12.99 1.84
CA PHE A 350 -11.64 12.54 1.34
C PHE A 350 -11.78 11.79 0.01
N PHE A 351 -12.68 10.82 -0.09
CA PHE A 351 -12.93 10.07 -1.32
C PHE A 351 -13.36 10.96 -2.48
N GLN A 352 -14.24 11.95 -2.23
CA GLN A 352 -14.62 12.94 -3.23
C GLN A 352 -13.43 13.82 -3.66
N THR A 353 -12.52 14.13 -2.75
CA THR A 353 -11.29 14.87 -3.08
C THR A 353 -10.44 14.11 -4.09
N LEU A 354 -10.23 12.79 -3.86
CA LEU A 354 -9.49 11.93 -4.79
C LEU A 354 -10.16 11.87 -6.16
N LEU A 355 -11.45 11.54 -6.21
CA LEU A 355 -12.18 11.39 -7.48
C LEU A 355 -12.28 12.71 -8.25
N SER A 356 -12.53 13.82 -7.56
CA SER A 356 -12.57 15.14 -8.19
C SER A 356 -11.21 15.54 -8.79
N TRP A 357 -10.10 15.19 -8.10
CA TRP A 357 -8.77 15.42 -8.62
C TRP A 357 -8.50 14.57 -9.87
N ILE A 358 -8.86 13.29 -9.84
CA ILE A 358 -8.71 12.35 -10.97
C ILE A 358 -9.45 12.90 -12.20
N VAL A 359 -10.71 13.31 -12.04
CA VAL A 359 -11.53 13.87 -13.13
C VAL A 359 -10.94 15.19 -13.65
N ARG A 360 -10.48 16.11 -12.77
CA ARG A 360 -9.87 17.38 -13.19
C ARG A 360 -8.61 17.17 -14.04
N HIS A 361 -7.90 16.07 -13.83
CA HIS A 361 -6.70 15.74 -14.59
C HIS A 361 -6.97 14.95 -15.87
N GLY A 362 -8.25 14.71 -16.21
CA GLY A 362 -8.67 14.12 -17.48
C GLY A 362 -8.67 12.59 -17.50
N PHE A 363 -8.82 11.98 -16.34
CA PHE A 363 -8.90 10.53 -16.19
C PHE A 363 -10.32 10.03 -15.97
#